data_56c2a93ef2351d4a0b0b21c7d908a8b0
#
_entry.id   56c2a93ef2351d4a0b0b21c7d908a8b0
#
_cell.length_a   1.000
_cell.length_b   1.000
_cell.length_c   1.000
_cell.angle_alpha   90.00
_cell.angle_beta   90.00
_cell.angle_gamma   90.00
#
_symmetry.space_group_name_H-M   'P 1'
#
loop_
_entity.id
_entity.type
_entity.pdbx_description
1 polymer ?
#
loop_
_entity_poly.entity_id
_entity_poly.type
_entity_poly.pdbx_seq_one_letter_code
_entity_poly.pdbx_strand_id
1 'polypeptide(L)'
;SSQFSMKSYMKGALLLTVAALIVKVLSAVYRVPFQNLVGDQGFYVYQQVYPFISFFVVWTSGGVAVAISKMLADTNEEGIKQGITKIIFQYLTVLSLLFFALLFFGAHMLSSWMGDPLLAPLLKTGAFVTLCMPALAIMKGTFQSRAMMEPVAYAQVFEQAVRVSIILIGTIIVMTSLSQSVYAAGNMAMLGTVIGELAGVILLFVYMKKKRILFQGNISIPKWPIIKEVTIFSITVSMSSLLLLAYQLVDSFTVFSMLVDLGMPTLEAMETKGIYDRGQPLVQLGIVIASSFSLAIVPLVAHKSKKGTRDEVPYIQLTYRASLLFGLAASLGLVLVMPYANTLLFKTDALSPVLMLYVLQIIWLSIILTFTSILQGYGKLKVPTYFLLGALTLKIAGNLLFIPLFGILGVAVASNIGLCICALLLMYYLKKLKGIQLATGNFYRKLFLASMSMVVVVVLVAVLLNSVTDFSSVRMQAVVYSAMLILLGAFTFITVA
;
A
#
# COMPACT_ATOMS: atom_id res chain seq x y z
N SER A 1 27.00 -12.90 -26.53
CA SER A 1 27.20 -12.87 -25.05
C SER A 1 27.17 -11.41 -24.58
N SER A 2 25.99 -10.87 -24.28
CA SER A 2 25.89 -9.58 -23.62
C SER A 2 26.40 -9.73 -22.20
N GLN A 3 27.56 -9.17 -21.91
CA GLN A 3 28.03 -9.03 -20.55
C GLN A 3 26.94 -8.32 -19.74
N PHE A 4 26.30 -9.06 -18.87
CA PHE A 4 25.31 -8.56 -17.89
C PHE A 4 26.11 -7.67 -16.91
N SER A 5 26.16 -6.37 -17.19
CA SER A 5 26.87 -5.44 -16.35
C SER A 5 26.10 -5.29 -15.03
N MET A 6 26.69 -5.74 -13.94
CA MET A 6 26.14 -5.55 -12.57
C MET A 6 25.77 -4.08 -12.32
N LYS A 7 26.55 -3.14 -12.86
CA LYS A 7 26.29 -1.70 -12.78
C LYS A 7 24.99 -1.31 -13.49
N SER A 8 24.69 -1.89 -14.65
CA SER A 8 23.46 -1.63 -15.40
C SER A 8 22.24 -2.21 -14.67
N TYR A 9 22.36 -3.41 -14.12
CA TYR A 9 21.31 -4.04 -13.30
C TYR A 9 20.99 -3.22 -12.06
N MET A 10 22.00 -2.79 -11.31
CA MET A 10 21.82 -1.96 -10.12
C MET A 10 21.18 -0.62 -10.45
N LYS A 11 21.58 0.01 -11.57
CA LYS A 11 20.95 1.26 -12.04
C LYS A 11 19.47 1.07 -12.37
N GLY A 12 19.13 -0.01 -13.05
CA GLY A 12 17.74 -0.36 -13.37
C GLY A 12 16.90 -0.63 -12.12
N ALA A 13 17.44 -1.40 -11.16
CA ALA A 13 16.78 -1.68 -9.89
C ALA A 13 16.55 -0.40 -9.07
N LEU A 14 17.53 0.51 -9.04
CA LEU A 14 17.38 1.81 -8.39
C LEU A 14 16.30 2.65 -9.06
N LEU A 15 16.28 2.71 -10.38
CA LEU A 15 15.26 3.43 -11.13
C LEU A 15 13.84 2.92 -10.83
N LEU A 16 13.66 1.61 -10.80
CA LEU A 16 12.38 0.98 -10.47
C LEU A 16 11.96 1.28 -9.02
N THR A 17 12.90 1.27 -8.09
CA THR A 17 12.66 1.61 -6.69
C THR A 17 12.22 3.07 -6.54
N VAL A 18 12.91 3.99 -7.18
CA VAL A 18 12.55 5.42 -7.18
C VAL A 18 11.16 5.64 -7.79
N ALA A 19 10.86 4.98 -8.91
CA ALA A 19 9.53 5.03 -9.53
C ALA A 19 8.44 4.51 -8.58
N ALA A 20 8.67 3.39 -7.91
CA ALA A 20 7.72 2.83 -6.94
C ALA A 20 7.47 3.79 -5.75
N LEU A 21 8.51 4.49 -5.28
CA LEU A 21 8.37 5.50 -4.23
C LEU A 21 7.58 6.72 -4.68
N ILE A 22 7.85 7.22 -5.88
CA ILE A 22 7.09 8.32 -6.48
C ILE A 22 5.60 7.95 -6.56
N VAL A 23 5.28 6.76 -7.04
CA VAL A 23 3.91 6.25 -7.13
C VAL A 23 3.26 6.19 -5.75
N LYS A 24 3.94 5.70 -4.73
CA LYS A 24 3.42 5.64 -3.35
C LYS A 24 3.15 7.02 -2.76
N VAL A 25 4.08 7.95 -2.94
CA VAL A 25 3.92 9.33 -2.45
C VAL A 25 2.76 10.02 -3.16
N LEU A 26 2.67 9.93 -4.48
CA LEU A 26 1.55 10.48 -5.24
C LEU A 26 0.23 9.86 -4.84
N SER A 27 0.20 8.55 -4.58
CA SER A 27 -1.00 7.82 -4.13
C SER A 27 -1.49 8.28 -2.76
N ALA A 28 -0.62 8.71 -1.88
CA ALA A 28 -1.00 9.28 -0.59
C ALA A 28 -1.43 10.75 -0.73
N VAL A 29 -0.62 11.55 -1.44
CA VAL A 29 -0.78 13.01 -1.50
C VAL A 29 -2.04 13.45 -2.23
N TYR A 30 -2.41 12.81 -3.37
CA TYR A 30 -3.60 13.23 -4.13
C TYR A 30 -4.91 13.06 -3.37
N ARG A 31 -4.96 12.18 -2.38
CA ARG A 31 -6.15 11.96 -1.57
C ARG A 31 -6.52 13.13 -0.71
N VAL A 32 -5.55 13.95 -0.33
CA VAL A 32 -5.81 15.17 0.45
C VAL A 32 -6.63 16.19 -0.36
N PRO A 33 -6.20 16.65 -1.55
CA PRO A 33 -7.04 17.53 -2.35
C PRO A 33 -8.34 16.86 -2.81
N PHE A 34 -8.35 15.57 -3.08
CA PHE A 34 -9.56 14.84 -3.41
C PHE A 34 -10.58 14.91 -2.27
N GLN A 35 -10.19 14.60 -1.04
CA GLN A 35 -11.07 14.72 0.14
C GLN A 35 -11.54 16.17 0.35
N ASN A 36 -10.66 17.14 0.12
CA ASN A 36 -11.04 18.57 0.24
C ASN A 36 -12.11 19.00 -0.78
N LEU A 37 -12.16 18.33 -1.94
CA LEU A 37 -13.16 18.58 -2.98
C LEU A 37 -14.51 17.89 -2.69
N VAL A 38 -14.47 16.65 -2.22
CA VAL A 38 -15.67 15.81 -2.07
C VAL A 38 -16.18 15.71 -0.64
N GLY A 39 -15.42 16.18 0.35
CA GLY A 39 -15.73 16.03 1.77
C GLY A 39 -15.57 14.60 2.28
N ASP A 40 -15.95 14.38 3.53
CA ASP A 40 -15.81 13.07 4.17
C ASP A 40 -16.78 12.02 3.59
N GLN A 41 -17.98 12.43 3.21
CA GLN A 41 -18.93 11.53 2.55
C GLN A 41 -18.40 11.04 1.20
N GLY A 42 -17.85 11.93 0.37
CA GLY A 42 -17.26 11.57 -0.91
C GLY A 42 -15.98 10.74 -0.76
N PHE A 43 -15.20 11.03 0.27
CA PHE A 43 -14.02 10.23 0.58
C PHE A 43 -14.38 8.81 1.03
N TYR A 44 -15.44 8.66 1.83
CA TYR A 44 -16.04 7.37 2.14
C TYR A 44 -16.42 6.60 0.88
N VAL A 45 -17.16 7.22 -0.04
CA VAL A 45 -17.60 6.58 -1.30
C VAL A 45 -16.42 6.02 -2.08
N TYR A 46 -15.38 6.80 -2.26
CA TYR A 46 -14.17 6.38 -2.94
C TYR A 46 -13.44 5.24 -2.21
N GLN A 47 -13.24 5.37 -0.90
CA GLN A 47 -12.48 4.41 -0.10
C GLN A 47 -13.22 3.07 0.11
N GLN A 48 -14.54 3.05 -0.01
CA GLN A 48 -15.30 1.79 0.03
C GLN A 48 -14.98 0.88 -1.17
N VAL A 49 -14.75 1.45 -2.34
CA VAL A 49 -14.48 0.73 -3.58
C VAL A 49 -12.99 0.60 -3.88
N TYR A 50 -12.19 1.54 -3.42
CA TYR A 50 -10.75 1.60 -3.66
C TYR A 50 -10.01 0.26 -3.40
N PRO A 51 -10.22 -0.47 -2.27
CA PRO A 51 -9.48 -1.69 -2.01
C PRO A 51 -9.75 -2.81 -3.02
N PHE A 52 -10.96 -2.89 -3.57
CA PHE A 52 -11.30 -3.88 -4.60
C PHE A 52 -10.46 -3.69 -5.86
N ILE A 53 -10.34 -2.46 -6.30
CA ILE A 53 -9.68 -2.13 -7.57
C ILE A 53 -8.17 -2.12 -7.38
N SER A 54 -7.68 -1.55 -6.30
CA SER A 54 -6.25 -1.50 -5.99
C SER A 54 -5.63 -2.87 -5.74
N PHE A 55 -6.40 -3.84 -5.29
CA PHE A 55 -5.96 -5.22 -5.17
C PHE A 55 -5.43 -5.74 -6.52
N PHE A 56 -6.18 -5.55 -7.59
CA PHE A 56 -5.77 -6.00 -8.93
C PHE A 56 -4.56 -5.22 -9.45
N VAL A 57 -4.50 -3.91 -9.21
CA VAL A 57 -3.36 -3.08 -9.61
C VAL A 57 -2.08 -3.52 -8.92
N VAL A 58 -2.12 -3.71 -7.60
CA VAL A 58 -0.96 -4.10 -6.80
C VAL A 58 -0.55 -5.53 -7.10
N TRP A 59 -1.50 -6.47 -7.20
CA TRP A 59 -1.20 -7.86 -7.52
C TRP A 59 -0.61 -8.00 -8.93
N THR A 60 -1.12 -7.27 -9.91
CA THR A 60 -0.60 -7.27 -11.28
C THR A 60 0.85 -6.81 -11.33
N SER A 61 1.15 -5.64 -10.78
CA SER A 61 2.48 -5.02 -10.89
C SER A 61 3.49 -5.57 -9.87
N GLY A 62 3.05 -5.83 -8.64
CA GLY A 62 3.93 -6.25 -7.54
C GLY A 62 3.98 -7.76 -7.32
N GLY A 63 3.06 -8.53 -7.89
CA GLY A 63 3.00 -9.96 -7.73
C GLY A 63 3.20 -10.73 -9.04
N VAL A 64 2.23 -10.63 -9.94
CA VAL A 64 2.23 -11.41 -11.19
C VAL A 64 3.39 -11.04 -12.11
N ALA A 65 3.66 -9.75 -12.29
CA ALA A 65 4.78 -9.29 -13.11
C ALA A 65 6.13 -9.79 -12.56
N VAL A 66 6.31 -9.77 -11.24
CA VAL A 66 7.51 -10.28 -10.58
C VAL A 66 7.64 -11.79 -10.75
N ALA A 67 6.54 -12.53 -10.63
CA ALA A 67 6.51 -13.98 -10.86
C ALA A 67 6.90 -14.33 -12.31
N ILE A 68 6.33 -13.63 -13.28
CA ILE A 68 6.66 -13.80 -14.70
C ILE A 68 8.14 -13.50 -14.95
N SER A 69 8.62 -12.38 -14.40
CA SER A 69 10.02 -11.98 -14.52
C SER A 69 10.97 -13.07 -14.03
N LYS A 70 10.69 -13.66 -12.86
CA LYS A 70 11.49 -14.74 -12.30
C LYS A 70 11.45 -15.99 -13.18
N MET A 71 10.26 -16.44 -13.56
CA MET A 71 10.11 -17.66 -14.37
C MET A 71 10.79 -17.55 -15.73
N LEU A 72 10.69 -16.39 -16.39
CA LEU A 72 11.35 -16.17 -17.67
C LEU A 72 12.87 -16.01 -17.53
N ALA A 73 13.34 -15.39 -16.46
CA ALA A 73 14.78 -15.25 -16.20
C ALA A 73 15.45 -16.60 -15.88
N ASP A 74 14.76 -17.52 -15.22
CA ASP A 74 15.24 -18.86 -14.88
C ASP A 74 15.27 -19.82 -16.09
N THR A 75 14.70 -19.42 -17.22
CA THR A 75 14.60 -20.23 -18.44
C THR A 75 15.58 -19.72 -19.49
N ASN A 76 16.42 -20.59 -20.02
CA ASN A 76 17.43 -20.22 -21.02
C ASN A 76 16.95 -20.33 -22.47
N GLU A 77 15.98 -21.19 -22.72
CA GLU A 77 15.50 -21.51 -24.07
C GLU A 77 14.36 -20.57 -24.49
N GLU A 78 14.57 -19.82 -25.57
CA GLU A 78 13.62 -18.79 -26.01
C GLU A 78 12.24 -19.38 -26.38
N GLY A 79 12.23 -20.57 -26.98
CA GLY A 79 10.97 -21.26 -27.30
C GLY A 79 10.15 -21.62 -26.06
N ILE A 80 10.82 -22.03 -24.97
CA ILE A 80 10.16 -22.33 -23.70
C ILE A 80 9.65 -21.04 -23.04
N LYS A 81 10.41 -19.94 -23.08
CA LYS A 81 9.96 -18.64 -22.60
C LYS A 81 8.66 -18.19 -23.26
N GLN A 82 8.59 -18.34 -24.57
CA GLN A 82 7.38 -17.98 -25.33
C GLN A 82 6.19 -18.89 -24.96
N GLY A 83 6.42 -20.18 -24.76
CA GLY A 83 5.41 -21.13 -24.30
C GLY A 83 4.88 -20.76 -22.90
N ILE A 84 5.77 -20.44 -21.97
CA ILE A 84 5.41 -19.97 -20.62
C ILE A 84 4.58 -18.69 -20.71
N THR A 85 5.02 -17.71 -21.48
CA THR A 85 4.32 -16.43 -21.67
C THR A 85 2.91 -16.64 -22.22
N LYS A 86 2.76 -17.51 -23.22
CA LYS A 86 1.45 -17.85 -23.79
C LYS A 86 0.50 -18.47 -22.77
N ILE A 87 1.00 -19.44 -21.99
CA ILE A 87 0.19 -20.10 -20.95
C ILE A 87 -0.25 -19.11 -19.89
N ILE A 88 0.67 -18.28 -19.40
CA ILE A 88 0.35 -17.28 -18.39
C ILE A 88 -0.63 -16.23 -18.94
N PHE A 89 -0.46 -15.79 -20.18
CA PHE A 89 -1.40 -14.85 -20.80
C PHE A 89 -2.82 -15.44 -20.91
N GLN A 90 -2.95 -16.69 -21.34
CA GLN A 90 -4.24 -17.36 -21.40
C GLN A 90 -4.87 -17.51 -20.01
N TYR A 91 -4.09 -17.93 -19.01
CA TYR A 91 -4.52 -18.05 -17.63
C TYR A 91 -4.99 -16.71 -17.06
N LEU A 92 -4.19 -15.66 -17.22
CA LEU A 92 -4.55 -14.32 -16.73
C LEU A 92 -5.75 -13.73 -17.47
N THR A 93 -5.92 -14.03 -18.76
CA THR A 93 -7.09 -13.60 -19.52
C THR A 93 -8.36 -14.22 -18.96
N VAL A 94 -8.37 -15.52 -18.74
CA VAL A 94 -9.51 -16.21 -18.12
C VAL A 94 -9.78 -15.65 -16.73
N LEU A 95 -8.74 -15.49 -15.92
CA LEU A 95 -8.86 -14.98 -14.56
C LEU A 95 -9.39 -13.54 -14.54
N SER A 96 -8.91 -12.68 -15.43
CA SER A 96 -9.37 -11.29 -15.53
C SER A 96 -10.83 -11.18 -15.98
N LEU A 97 -11.26 -12.05 -16.88
CA LEU A 97 -12.67 -12.11 -17.30
C LEU A 97 -13.57 -12.59 -16.16
N LEU A 98 -13.11 -13.54 -15.35
CA LEU A 98 -13.85 -13.99 -14.15
C LEU A 98 -13.96 -12.87 -13.12
N PHE A 99 -12.88 -12.15 -12.83
CA PHE A 99 -12.92 -11.03 -11.91
C PHE A 99 -13.74 -9.86 -12.44
N PHE A 100 -13.65 -9.58 -13.75
CA PHE A 100 -14.52 -8.59 -14.37
C PHE A 100 -16.00 -8.96 -14.22
N ALA A 101 -16.35 -10.19 -14.53
CA ALA A 101 -17.72 -10.68 -14.37
C ALA A 101 -18.21 -10.59 -12.92
N LEU A 102 -17.37 -10.97 -11.96
CA LEU A 102 -17.69 -10.87 -10.55
C LEU A 102 -17.95 -9.42 -10.12
N LEU A 103 -17.07 -8.49 -10.48
CA LEU A 103 -17.21 -7.09 -10.09
C LEU A 103 -18.31 -6.36 -10.86
N PHE A 104 -18.46 -6.63 -12.16
CA PHE A 104 -19.43 -5.93 -13.00
C PHE A 104 -20.86 -6.46 -12.79
N PHE A 105 -21.06 -7.76 -12.92
CA PHE A 105 -22.38 -8.37 -12.74
C PHE A 105 -22.75 -8.60 -11.27
N GLY A 106 -21.75 -8.77 -10.41
CA GLY A 106 -21.92 -8.88 -8.96
C GLY A 106 -21.92 -7.56 -8.22
N ALA A 107 -21.85 -6.42 -8.91
CA ALA A 107 -21.72 -5.10 -8.28
C ALA A 107 -22.86 -4.77 -7.32
N HIS A 108 -24.09 -5.07 -7.67
CA HIS A 108 -25.25 -4.86 -6.78
C HIS A 108 -25.19 -5.74 -5.52
N MET A 109 -24.80 -6.99 -5.67
CA MET A 109 -24.65 -7.90 -4.54
C MET A 109 -23.55 -7.44 -3.60
N LEU A 110 -22.36 -7.10 -4.14
CA LEU A 110 -21.23 -6.64 -3.35
C LEU A 110 -21.54 -5.33 -2.64
N SER A 111 -22.12 -4.35 -3.33
CA SER A 111 -22.49 -3.05 -2.75
C SER A 111 -23.58 -3.20 -1.67
N SER A 112 -24.54 -4.11 -1.86
CA SER A 112 -25.53 -4.42 -0.83
C SER A 112 -24.92 -5.05 0.41
N TRP A 113 -23.93 -5.92 0.24
CA TRP A 113 -23.18 -6.49 1.37
C TRP A 113 -22.35 -5.45 2.12
N MET A 114 -21.89 -4.42 1.44
CA MET A 114 -21.25 -3.27 2.08
C MET A 114 -22.24 -2.33 2.78
N GLY A 115 -23.52 -2.53 2.60
CA GLY A 115 -24.59 -1.72 3.18
C GLY A 115 -24.94 -0.45 2.38
N ASP A 116 -24.36 -0.25 1.20
CA ASP A 116 -24.58 0.93 0.36
C ASP A 116 -24.73 0.54 -1.13
N PRO A 117 -25.95 0.25 -1.59
CA PRO A 117 -26.20 -0.14 -2.97
C PRO A 117 -25.82 0.92 -4.02
N LEU A 118 -25.70 2.19 -3.63
CA LEU A 118 -25.29 3.27 -4.53
C LEU A 118 -23.82 3.19 -4.96
N LEU A 119 -23.03 2.31 -4.35
CA LEU A 119 -21.65 2.01 -4.76
C LEU A 119 -21.55 1.10 -5.99
N ALA A 120 -22.64 0.47 -6.40
CA ALA A 120 -22.63 -0.47 -7.54
C ALA A 120 -22.08 0.13 -8.85
N PRO A 121 -22.41 1.37 -9.26
CA PRO A 121 -21.83 1.97 -10.46
C PRO A 121 -20.30 2.12 -10.39
N LEU A 122 -19.75 2.41 -9.19
CA LEU A 122 -18.31 2.52 -8.99
C LEU A 122 -17.61 1.17 -9.18
N LEU A 123 -18.19 0.10 -8.66
CA LEU A 123 -17.67 -1.26 -8.85
C LEU A 123 -17.71 -1.66 -10.33
N LYS A 124 -18.77 -1.32 -11.04
CA LYS A 124 -18.88 -1.58 -12.49
C LYS A 124 -17.81 -0.85 -13.29
N THR A 125 -17.61 0.43 -13.02
CA THR A 125 -16.56 1.22 -13.70
C THR A 125 -15.18 0.68 -13.37
N GLY A 126 -14.89 0.43 -12.10
CA GLY A 126 -13.60 -0.09 -11.64
C GLY A 126 -13.30 -1.50 -12.14
N ALA A 127 -14.32 -2.30 -12.45
CA ALA A 127 -14.16 -3.65 -12.98
C ALA A 127 -13.30 -3.70 -14.25
N PHE A 128 -13.34 -2.67 -15.08
CA PHE A 128 -12.52 -2.58 -16.29
C PHE A 128 -11.01 -2.61 -16.03
N VAL A 129 -10.56 -2.27 -14.84
CA VAL A 129 -9.15 -2.40 -14.44
C VAL A 129 -8.67 -3.84 -14.54
N THR A 130 -9.52 -4.81 -14.21
CA THR A 130 -9.16 -6.23 -14.28
C THR A 130 -8.81 -6.68 -15.69
N LEU A 131 -9.42 -6.08 -16.71
CA LEU A 131 -9.16 -6.40 -18.12
C LEU A 131 -7.78 -5.93 -18.59
N CYS A 132 -7.17 -4.98 -17.92
CA CYS A 132 -5.80 -4.52 -18.19
C CYS A 132 -4.73 -5.46 -17.57
N MET A 133 -5.10 -6.30 -16.62
CA MET A 133 -4.18 -7.16 -15.87
C MET A 133 -3.32 -8.07 -16.75
N PRO A 134 -3.86 -8.84 -17.73
CA PRO A 134 -3.04 -9.73 -18.53
C PRO A 134 -1.95 -8.99 -19.32
N ALA A 135 -2.31 -7.91 -19.99
CA ALA A 135 -1.39 -7.13 -20.80
C ALA A 135 -0.29 -6.48 -19.96
N LEU A 136 -0.66 -5.81 -18.87
CA LEU A 136 0.30 -5.16 -17.98
C LEU A 136 1.26 -6.15 -17.33
N ALA A 137 0.75 -7.26 -16.79
CA ALA A 137 1.57 -8.27 -16.14
C ALA A 137 2.59 -8.90 -17.09
N ILE A 138 2.15 -9.28 -18.28
CA ILE A 138 3.02 -9.88 -19.31
C ILE A 138 4.09 -8.90 -19.77
N MET A 139 3.73 -7.67 -20.09
CA MET A 139 4.69 -6.68 -20.57
C MET A 139 5.68 -6.27 -19.50
N LYS A 140 5.22 -5.97 -18.29
CA LYS A 140 6.10 -5.63 -17.15
C LYS A 140 7.02 -6.79 -16.81
N GLY A 141 6.49 -8.00 -16.69
CA GLY A 141 7.28 -9.20 -16.39
C GLY A 141 8.32 -9.53 -17.46
N THR A 142 7.98 -9.37 -18.73
CA THR A 142 8.90 -9.58 -19.86
C THR A 142 10.05 -8.58 -19.83
N PHE A 143 9.78 -7.30 -19.66
CA PHE A 143 10.83 -6.28 -19.55
C PHE A 143 11.75 -6.53 -18.36
N GLN A 144 11.17 -6.81 -17.19
CA GLN A 144 11.94 -7.10 -15.98
C GLN A 144 12.81 -8.34 -16.13
N SER A 145 12.34 -9.40 -16.78
CA SER A 145 13.10 -10.62 -17.03
C SER A 145 14.33 -10.40 -17.91
N ARG A 146 14.29 -9.36 -18.74
CA ARG A 146 15.40 -8.94 -19.61
C ARG A 146 16.27 -7.85 -18.98
N ALA A 147 16.10 -7.58 -17.69
CA ALA A 147 16.75 -6.48 -16.98
C ALA A 147 16.50 -5.08 -17.59
N MET A 148 15.41 -4.92 -18.33
CA MET A 148 14.98 -3.66 -18.92
C MET A 148 13.98 -2.98 -17.98
N MET A 149 14.49 -2.31 -16.96
CA MET A 149 13.65 -1.72 -15.91
C MET A 149 13.06 -0.34 -16.29
N GLU A 150 13.68 0.36 -17.22
CA GLU A 150 13.25 1.71 -17.63
C GLU A 150 11.81 1.76 -18.15
N PRO A 151 11.37 0.91 -19.10
CA PRO A 151 9.99 0.92 -19.54
C PRO A 151 8.97 0.70 -18.43
N VAL A 152 9.29 -0.20 -17.50
CA VAL A 152 8.42 -0.51 -16.36
C VAL A 152 8.33 0.67 -15.40
N ALA A 153 9.47 1.31 -15.07
CA ALA A 153 9.52 2.48 -14.21
C ALA A 153 8.74 3.65 -14.78
N TYR A 154 8.96 3.96 -16.05
CA TYR A 154 8.23 5.03 -16.74
C TYR A 154 6.74 4.75 -16.86
N ALA A 155 6.36 3.50 -17.13
CA ALA A 155 4.96 3.11 -17.19
C ALA A 155 4.25 3.29 -15.84
N GLN A 156 4.87 2.88 -14.75
CA GLN A 156 4.30 3.04 -13.39
C GLN A 156 4.08 4.51 -13.05
N VAL A 157 5.06 5.37 -13.29
CA VAL A 157 4.93 6.81 -13.02
C VAL A 157 3.87 7.44 -13.94
N PHE A 158 3.85 7.06 -15.22
CA PHE A 158 2.88 7.57 -16.18
C PHE A 158 1.44 7.14 -15.84
N GLU A 159 1.23 5.87 -15.51
CA GLU A 159 -0.05 5.35 -15.01
C GLU A 159 -0.57 6.19 -13.85
N GLN A 160 0.30 6.45 -12.87
CA GLN A 160 -0.06 7.21 -11.68
C GLN A 160 -0.32 8.68 -11.98
N ALA A 161 0.49 9.30 -12.83
CA ALA A 161 0.31 10.70 -13.23
C ALA A 161 -1.02 10.91 -13.96
N VAL A 162 -1.36 10.01 -14.89
CA VAL A 162 -2.64 10.04 -15.62
C VAL A 162 -3.81 9.82 -14.66
N ARG A 163 -3.71 8.83 -13.79
CA ARG A 163 -4.73 8.53 -12.77
C ARG A 163 -5.03 9.75 -11.89
N VAL A 164 -4.00 10.31 -11.27
CA VAL A 164 -4.11 11.45 -10.36
C VAL A 164 -4.69 12.67 -11.08
N SER A 165 -4.21 12.95 -12.29
CA SER A 165 -4.68 14.08 -13.09
C SER A 165 -6.17 13.96 -13.42
N ILE A 166 -6.62 12.78 -13.86
CA ILE A 166 -8.04 12.56 -14.18
C ILE A 166 -8.91 12.58 -12.92
N ILE A 167 -8.46 11.97 -11.83
CA ILE A 167 -9.19 12.00 -10.56
C ILE A 167 -9.41 13.44 -10.11
N LEU A 168 -8.35 14.25 -10.04
CA LEU A 168 -8.46 15.61 -9.53
C LEU A 168 -9.20 16.53 -10.49
N ILE A 169 -8.84 16.56 -11.76
CA ILE A 169 -9.50 17.42 -12.76
C ILE A 169 -10.96 16.99 -12.95
N GLY A 170 -11.20 15.70 -13.10
CA GLY A 170 -12.55 15.17 -13.26
C GLY A 170 -13.45 15.43 -12.05
N THR A 171 -12.90 15.31 -10.85
CA THR A 171 -13.63 15.61 -9.61
C THR A 171 -13.96 17.10 -9.51
N ILE A 172 -13.04 17.99 -9.85
CA ILE A 172 -13.30 19.44 -9.91
C ILE A 172 -14.46 19.70 -10.86
N ILE A 173 -14.45 19.14 -12.07
CA ILE A 173 -15.53 19.34 -13.05
C ILE A 173 -16.86 18.80 -12.51
N VAL A 174 -16.87 17.59 -11.96
CA VAL A 174 -18.10 16.95 -11.46
C VAL A 174 -18.69 17.72 -10.28
N MET A 175 -17.89 18.15 -9.33
CA MET A 175 -18.36 18.80 -8.11
C MET A 175 -18.68 20.28 -8.30
N THR A 176 -17.90 21.01 -9.09
CA THR A 176 -18.04 22.46 -9.23
C THR A 176 -18.88 22.87 -10.43
N SER A 177 -18.55 22.35 -11.62
CA SER A 177 -19.22 22.76 -12.88
C SER A 177 -20.54 22.03 -13.13
N LEU A 178 -20.60 20.74 -12.78
CA LEU A 178 -21.80 19.92 -13.01
C LEU A 178 -22.67 19.77 -11.75
N SER A 179 -22.16 20.16 -10.58
CA SER A 179 -22.85 20.06 -9.27
C SER A 179 -23.49 18.69 -9.02
N GLN A 180 -22.77 17.63 -9.40
CA GLN A 180 -23.21 16.25 -9.25
C GLN A 180 -22.97 15.72 -7.82
N SER A 181 -23.48 14.53 -7.54
CA SER A 181 -23.35 13.88 -6.24
C SER A 181 -21.92 13.41 -5.95
N VAL A 182 -21.63 13.13 -4.69
CA VAL A 182 -20.34 12.52 -4.26
C VAL A 182 -20.11 11.12 -4.88
N TYR A 183 -21.19 10.40 -5.18
CA TYR A 183 -21.11 9.11 -5.90
C TYR A 183 -20.64 9.30 -7.35
N ALA A 184 -21.06 10.36 -8.02
CA ALA A 184 -20.58 10.70 -9.35
C ALA A 184 -19.08 11.05 -9.33
N ALA A 185 -18.62 11.78 -8.31
CA ALA A 185 -17.21 12.08 -8.11
C ALA A 185 -16.39 10.81 -7.85
N GLY A 186 -16.89 9.90 -7.03
CA GLY A 186 -16.27 8.59 -6.80
C GLY A 186 -16.20 7.75 -8.08
N ASN A 187 -17.24 7.78 -8.90
CA ASN A 187 -17.24 7.09 -10.20
C ASN A 187 -16.19 7.68 -11.16
N MET A 188 -16.05 9.01 -11.17
CA MET A 188 -14.99 9.68 -11.93
C MET A 188 -13.59 9.26 -11.46
N ALA A 189 -13.40 9.07 -10.17
CA ALA A 189 -12.14 8.57 -9.61
C ALA A 189 -11.84 7.13 -10.08
N MET A 190 -12.85 6.26 -10.13
CA MET A 190 -12.69 4.92 -10.71
C MET A 190 -12.36 4.97 -12.19
N LEU A 191 -13.01 5.84 -12.95
CA LEU A 191 -12.69 6.07 -14.36
C LEU A 191 -11.24 6.53 -14.55
N GLY A 192 -10.75 7.41 -13.69
CA GLY A 192 -9.35 7.84 -13.69
C GLY A 192 -8.38 6.68 -13.47
N THR A 193 -8.71 5.75 -12.60
CA THR A 193 -7.92 4.53 -12.39
C THR A 193 -7.90 3.65 -13.64
N VAL A 194 -9.04 3.43 -14.28
CA VAL A 194 -9.14 2.64 -15.53
C VAL A 194 -8.29 3.28 -16.64
N ILE A 195 -8.43 4.58 -16.85
CA ILE A 195 -7.69 5.29 -17.89
C ILE A 195 -6.19 5.31 -17.57
N GLY A 196 -5.80 5.43 -16.31
CA GLY A 196 -4.40 5.31 -15.88
C GLY A 196 -3.79 3.95 -16.25
N GLU A 197 -4.51 2.85 -15.98
CA GLU A 197 -4.06 1.51 -16.35
C GLU A 197 -3.99 1.33 -17.88
N LEU A 198 -4.95 1.83 -18.62
CA LEU A 198 -4.93 1.82 -20.09
C LEU A 198 -3.75 2.63 -20.66
N ALA A 199 -3.44 3.77 -20.07
CA ALA A 199 -2.27 4.57 -20.43
C ALA A 199 -0.97 3.78 -20.26
N GLY A 200 -0.85 3.02 -19.18
CA GLY A 200 0.26 2.10 -18.95
C GLY A 200 0.36 1.00 -19.99
N VAL A 201 -0.77 0.39 -20.36
CA VAL A 201 -0.83 -0.62 -21.44
C VAL A 201 -0.34 -0.03 -22.76
N ILE A 202 -0.82 1.14 -23.14
CA ILE A 202 -0.42 1.81 -24.39
C ILE A 202 1.07 2.12 -24.40
N LEU A 203 1.59 2.70 -23.31
CA LEU A 203 3.00 3.06 -23.21
C LEU A 203 3.91 1.83 -23.31
N LEU A 204 3.60 0.76 -22.58
CA LEU A 204 4.37 -0.48 -22.63
C LEU A 204 4.27 -1.16 -23.98
N PHE A 205 3.11 -1.12 -24.63
CA PHE A 205 2.96 -1.66 -25.98
C PHE A 205 3.81 -0.91 -27.00
N VAL A 206 3.91 0.41 -26.90
CA VAL A 206 4.81 1.23 -27.74
C VAL A 206 6.27 0.82 -27.51
N TYR A 207 6.68 0.62 -26.27
CA TYR A 207 8.03 0.12 -25.96
C TYR A 207 8.29 -1.29 -26.51
N MET A 208 7.30 -2.20 -26.41
CA MET A 208 7.40 -3.55 -26.97
C MET A 208 7.63 -3.52 -28.49
N LYS A 209 6.87 -2.71 -29.19
CA LYS A 209 7.04 -2.49 -30.65
C LYS A 209 8.42 -1.92 -30.98
N LYS A 210 8.85 -0.89 -30.26
CA LYS A 210 10.16 -0.24 -30.49
C LYS A 210 11.33 -1.19 -30.27
N LYS A 211 11.21 -2.07 -29.26
CA LYS A 211 12.25 -3.07 -28.93
C LYS A 211 12.10 -4.36 -29.74
N ARG A 212 11.13 -4.45 -30.63
CA ARG A 212 10.86 -5.64 -31.47
C ARG A 212 10.71 -6.93 -30.66
N ILE A 213 10.08 -6.84 -29.49
CA ILE A 213 9.79 -8.00 -28.66
C ILE A 213 8.49 -8.63 -29.20
N LEU A 214 8.58 -9.83 -29.72
CA LEU A 214 7.45 -10.56 -30.30
C LEU A 214 7.13 -11.78 -29.45
N PHE A 215 5.84 -12.05 -29.29
CA PHE A 215 5.33 -13.25 -28.63
C PHE A 215 4.95 -14.27 -29.72
N GLN A 216 5.93 -14.98 -30.25
CA GLN A 216 5.71 -16.03 -31.26
C GLN A 216 6.30 -17.34 -30.74
N GLY A 217 5.49 -18.36 -30.53
CA GLY A 217 5.95 -19.67 -30.19
C GLY A 217 4.83 -20.71 -30.15
N ASN A 218 5.14 -21.91 -30.64
CA ASN A 218 4.22 -23.06 -30.72
C ASN A 218 4.71 -24.27 -29.88
N ILE A 219 5.58 -24.06 -28.90
CA ILE A 219 6.04 -25.15 -28.05
C ILE A 219 4.96 -25.49 -27.02
N SER A 220 4.57 -26.77 -27.01
CA SER A 220 3.63 -27.28 -26.03
C SER A 220 4.37 -27.63 -24.74
N ILE A 221 3.96 -27.00 -23.63
CA ILE A 221 4.50 -27.22 -22.29
C ILE A 221 3.38 -27.58 -21.34
N PRO A 222 3.62 -28.38 -20.28
CA PRO A 222 2.62 -28.65 -19.26
C PRO A 222 2.08 -27.35 -18.63
N LYS A 223 0.79 -27.13 -18.68
CA LYS A 223 0.17 -25.86 -18.24
C LYS A 223 0.07 -25.75 -16.72
N TRP A 224 -0.33 -26.83 -16.06
CA TRP A 224 -0.64 -26.81 -14.62
C TRP A 224 0.53 -26.41 -13.72
N PRO A 225 1.76 -26.93 -13.90
CA PRO A 225 2.91 -26.50 -13.10
C PRO A 225 3.17 -25.00 -13.21
N ILE A 226 3.04 -24.43 -14.42
CA ILE A 226 3.27 -23.01 -14.67
C ILE A 226 2.20 -22.16 -13.98
N ILE A 227 0.93 -22.53 -14.14
CA ILE A 227 -0.20 -21.84 -13.49
C ILE A 227 -0.04 -21.87 -11.97
N LYS A 228 0.28 -23.04 -11.41
CA LYS A 228 0.49 -23.20 -9.97
C LYS A 228 1.65 -22.33 -9.47
N GLU A 229 2.77 -22.33 -10.16
CA GLU A 229 3.96 -21.58 -9.77
C GLU A 229 3.70 -20.06 -9.82
N VAL A 230 3.14 -19.54 -10.92
CA VAL A 230 2.84 -18.11 -11.03
C VAL A 230 1.82 -17.65 -9.99
N THR A 231 0.81 -18.46 -9.70
CA THR A 231 -0.21 -18.12 -8.72
C THR A 231 0.37 -18.06 -7.31
N ILE A 232 1.04 -19.11 -6.87
CA ILE A 232 1.60 -19.19 -5.52
C ILE A 232 2.68 -18.12 -5.33
N PHE A 233 3.58 -17.97 -6.27
CA PHE A 233 4.68 -17.01 -6.16
C PHE A 233 4.16 -15.58 -6.18
N SER A 234 3.22 -15.23 -7.06
CA SER A 234 2.65 -13.87 -7.13
C SER A 234 1.94 -13.46 -5.85
N ILE A 235 1.18 -14.36 -5.24
CA ILE A 235 0.48 -14.10 -3.98
C ILE A 235 1.50 -13.95 -2.84
N THR A 236 2.45 -14.85 -2.72
CA THR A 236 3.43 -14.83 -1.61
C THR A 236 4.35 -13.62 -1.66
N VAL A 237 4.77 -13.20 -2.84
CA VAL A 237 5.65 -12.02 -3.03
C VAL A 237 4.92 -10.72 -2.71
N SER A 238 3.66 -10.60 -3.11
CA SER A 238 2.87 -9.38 -2.91
C SER A 238 2.08 -9.34 -1.60
N MET A 239 2.17 -10.38 -0.77
CA MET A 239 1.27 -10.58 0.38
C MET A 239 1.31 -9.43 1.37
N SER A 240 2.48 -8.86 1.69
CA SER A 240 2.58 -7.73 2.61
C SER A 240 1.86 -6.48 2.12
N SER A 241 1.90 -6.21 0.81
CA SER A 241 1.16 -5.11 0.18
C SER A 241 -0.33 -5.41 0.08
N LEU A 242 -0.68 -6.66 -0.22
CA LEU A 242 -2.08 -7.10 -0.30
C LEU A 242 -2.75 -7.16 1.08
N LEU A 243 -2.00 -7.39 2.16
CA LEU A 243 -2.54 -7.40 3.52
C LEU A 243 -3.20 -6.06 3.88
N LEU A 244 -2.53 -4.95 3.57
CA LEU A 244 -3.07 -3.62 3.85
C LEU A 244 -4.38 -3.37 3.09
N LEU A 245 -4.44 -3.78 1.83
CA LEU A 245 -5.66 -3.70 1.03
C LEU A 245 -6.75 -4.66 1.53
N ALA A 246 -6.37 -5.84 1.98
CA ALA A 246 -7.30 -6.80 2.59
C ALA A 246 -7.91 -6.26 3.89
N TYR A 247 -7.12 -5.56 4.71
CA TYR A 247 -7.62 -4.84 5.90
C TYR A 247 -8.66 -3.78 5.51
N GLN A 248 -8.39 -3.01 4.46
CA GLN A 248 -9.34 -2.02 3.95
C GLN A 248 -10.60 -2.68 3.36
N LEU A 249 -10.49 -3.84 2.72
CA LEU A 249 -11.64 -4.63 2.26
C LEU A 249 -12.52 -5.09 3.42
N VAL A 250 -11.92 -5.58 4.51
CA VAL A 250 -12.65 -5.93 5.73
C VAL A 250 -13.41 -4.71 6.26
N ASP A 251 -12.78 -3.55 6.28
CA ASP A 251 -13.43 -2.31 6.68
C ASP A 251 -14.56 -1.90 5.73
N SER A 252 -14.40 -2.10 4.43
CA SER A 252 -15.46 -1.81 3.44
C SER A 252 -16.72 -2.64 3.65
N PHE A 253 -16.58 -3.90 4.08
CA PHE A 253 -17.72 -4.79 4.35
C PHE A 253 -18.31 -4.66 5.74
N THR A 254 -17.58 -4.12 6.71
CA THR A 254 -17.99 -4.18 8.12
C THR A 254 -18.30 -2.81 8.73
N VAL A 255 -17.45 -1.82 8.51
CA VAL A 255 -17.50 -0.58 9.31
C VAL A 255 -18.80 0.19 9.09
N PHE A 256 -19.10 0.58 7.86
CA PHE A 256 -20.28 1.37 7.56
C PHE A 256 -21.57 0.62 7.93
N SER A 257 -21.72 -0.61 7.47
CA SER A 257 -22.92 -1.42 7.74
C SER A 257 -23.14 -1.64 9.22
N MET A 258 -22.10 -1.98 9.98
CA MET A 258 -22.22 -2.20 11.43
C MET A 258 -22.53 -0.91 12.19
N LEU A 259 -21.99 0.24 11.80
CA LEU A 259 -22.33 1.53 12.43
C LEU A 259 -23.80 1.87 12.21
N VAL A 260 -24.33 1.63 11.01
CA VAL A 260 -25.78 1.82 10.72
C VAL A 260 -26.63 0.84 11.52
N ASP A 261 -26.23 -0.43 11.61
CA ASP A 261 -26.93 -1.45 12.38
C ASP A 261 -26.95 -1.14 13.89
N LEU A 262 -25.95 -0.43 14.39
CA LEU A 262 -25.91 0.07 15.77
C LEU A 262 -26.76 1.32 16.02
N GLY A 263 -27.45 1.82 14.99
CA GLY A 263 -28.39 2.93 15.09
C GLY A 263 -27.82 4.29 14.67
N MET A 264 -26.61 4.35 14.12
CA MET A 264 -26.05 5.58 13.59
C MET A 264 -26.80 6.00 12.31
N PRO A 265 -27.21 7.27 12.15
CA PRO A 265 -27.80 7.74 10.90
C PRO A 265 -26.88 7.51 9.72
N THR A 266 -27.44 7.19 8.55
CA THR A 266 -26.68 6.82 7.35
C THR A 266 -25.64 7.88 6.95
N LEU A 267 -26.00 9.16 6.92
CA LEU A 267 -25.08 10.24 6.57
C LEU A 267 -23.95 10.38 7.60
N GLU A 268 -24.25 10.26 8.87
CA GLU A 268 -23.25 10.28 9.94
C GLU A 268 -22.31 9.09 9.86
N ALA A 269 -22.81 7.90 9.54
CA ALA A 269 -22.00 6.72 9.33
C ALA A 269 -21.04 6.86 8.13
N MET A 270 -21.49 7.47 7.03
CA MET A 270 -20.65 7.81 5.87
C MET A 270 -19.54 8.77 6.27
N GLU A 271 -19.86 9.85 6.97
CA GLU A 271 -18.89 10.84 7.44
C GLU A 271 -17.89 10.22 8.40
N THR A 272 -18.36 9.44 9.37
CA THR A 272 -17.51 8.76 10.36
C THR A 272 -16.51 7.82 9.69
N LYS A 273 -16.98 6.99 8.76
CA LYS A 273 -16.10 6.11 7.97
C LYS A 273 -15.12 6.90 7.11
N GLY A 274 -15.57 7.97 6.47
CA GLY A 274 -14.73 8.84 5.64
C GLY A 274 -13.64 9.53 6.46
N ILE A 275 -13.95 9.98 7.66
CA ILE A 275 -12.97 10.57 8.59
C ILE A 275 -11.96 9.51 9.04
N TYR A 276 -12.42 8.31 9.38
CA TYR A 276 -11.54 7.18 9.70
C TYR A 276 -10.57 6.88 8.56
N ASP A 277 -11.06 6.90 7.33
CA ASP A 277 -10.24 6.62 6.13
C ASP A 277 -9.17 7.69 5.84
N ARG A 278 -9.24 8.89 6.47
CA ARG A 278 -8.16 9.90 6.42
C ARG A 278 -6.82 9.34 6.93
N GLY A 279 -6.85 8.37 7.83
CA GLY A 279 -5.65 7.73 8.36
C GLY A 279 -4.84 6.97 7.31
N GLN A 280 -5.47 6.48 6.27
CA GLN A 280 -4.83 5.65 5.26
C GLN A 280 -3.71 6.37 4.48
N PRO A 281 -3.91 7.57 3.91
CA PRO A 281 -2.81 8.32 3.30
C PRO A 281 -1.70 8.70 4.30
N LEU A 282 -2.03 8.96 5.55
CA LEU A 282 -1.05 9.25 6.59
C LEU A 282 -0.17 8.04 6.90
N VAL A 283 -0.77 6.87 7.05
CA VAL A 283 -0.03 5.61 7.23
C VAL A 283 0.85 5.30 6.02
N GLN A 284 0.34 5.51 4.82
CA GLN A 284 1.08 5.27 3.59
C GLN A 284 2.33 6.14 3.48
N LEU A 285 2.26 7.40 3.86
CA LEU A 285 3.43 8.29 3.95
C LEU A 285 4.38 7.86 5.07
N GLY A 286 3.85 7.46 6.22
CA GLY A 286 4.65 7.03 7.37
C GLY A 286 5.50 5.79 7.14
N ILE A 287 5.06 4.90 6.25
CA ILE A 287 5.80 3.66 5.92
C ILE A 287 6.73 3.79 4.71
N VAL A 288 6.87 4.98 4.11
CA VAL A 288 7.71 5.17 2.91
C VAL A 288 9.15 4.75 3.15
N ILE A 289 9.73 5.13 4.29
CA ILE A 289 11.12 4.77 4.64
C ILE A 289 11.28 3.25 4.77
N ALA A 290 10.40 2.59 5.53
CA ALA A 290 10.42 1.13 5.66
C ALA A 290 10.24 0.42 4.31
N SER A 291 9.36 0.93 3.46
CA SER A 291 9.15 0.41 2.10
C SER A 291 10.40 0.54 1.24
N SER A 292 11.12 1.65 1.35
CA SER A 292 12.38 1.89 0.62
C SER A 292 13.46 0.90 1.00
N PHE A 293 13.69 0.70 2.30
CA PHE A 293 14.64 -0.30 2.79
C PHE A 293 14.22 -1.72 2.43
N SER A 294 12.92 -2.00 2.48
CA SER A 294 12.38 -3.32 2.11
C SER A 294 12.63 -3.69 0.66
N LEU A 295 12.48 -2.75 -0.27
CA LEU A 295 12.79 -2.99 -1.68
C LEU A 295 14.28 -3.25 -1.93
N ALA A 296 15.16 -2.59 -1.17
CA ALA A 296 16.60 -2.74 -1.31
C ALA A 296 17.16 -4.00 -0.65
N ILE A 297 16.58 -4.44 0.48
CA ILE A 297 17.12 -5.54 1.28
C ILE A 297 16.93 -6.92 0.64
N VAL A 298 15.85 -7.14 -0.10
CA VAL A 298 15.53 -8.44 -0.70
C VAL A 298 16.67 -8.97 -1.58
N PRO A 299 17.10 -8.25 -2.64
CA PRO A 299 18.17 -8.73 -3.49
C PRO A 299 19.52 -8.84 -2.76
N LEU A 300 19.76 -7.95 -1.81
CA LEU A 300 21.00 -7.95 -1.04
C LEU A 300 21.11 -9.19 -0.16
N VAL A 301 20.07 -9.55 0.58
CA VAL A 301 20.03 -10.77 1.39
C VAL A 301 20.09 -12.00 0.50
N ALA A 302 19.36 -12.04 -0.60
CA ALA A 302 19.37 -13.16 -1.54
C ALA A 302 20.77 -13.41 -2.11
N HIS A 303 21.53 -12.35 -2.42
CA HIS A 303 22.88 -12.47 -2.97
C HIS A 303 23.91 -12.84 -1.89
N LYS A 304 23.91 -12.14 -0.75
CA LYS A 304 24.94 -12.31 0.29
C LYS A 304 24.76 -13.58 1.11
N SER A 305 23.53 -14.02 1.37
CA SER A 305 23.27 -15.23 2.15
C SER A 305 23.76 -16.51 1.50
N LYS A 306 23.87 -16.54 0.16
CA LYS A 306 24.40 -17.67 -0.59
C LYS A 306 25.89 -17.95 -0.34
N LYS A 307 26.64 -16.95 0.14
CA LYS A 307 28.08 -17.07 0.41
C LYS A 307 28.39 -17.76 1.75
N GLY A 308 27.42 -17.96 2.63
CA GLY A 308 27.57 -18.62 3.92
C GLY A 308 28.40 -17.85 4.97
N THR A 309 28.84 -16.63 4.67
CA THR A 309 29.73 -15.80 5.50
C THR A 309 28.96 -14.87 6.48
N ARG A 310 27.64 -14.89 6.44
CA ARG A 310 26.75 -13.99 7.21
C ARG A 310 27.01 -12.50 6.95
N ASP A 311 27.50 -12.15 5.78
CA ASP A 311 27.77 -10.76 5.39
C ASP A 311 26.51 -9.92 5.24
N GLU A 312 25.32 -10.54 5.19
CA GLU A 312 24.03 -9.89 5.14
C GLU A 312 23.57 -9.33 6.49
N VAL A 313 24.07 -9.88 7.62
CA VAL A 313 23.58 -9.54 8.97
C VAL A 313 23.67 -8.06 9.31
N PRO A 314 24.80 -7.35 9.04
CA PRO A 314 24.89 -5.91 9.31
C PRO A 314 23.82 -5.10 8.56
N TYR A 315 23.48 -5.49 7.34
CA TYR A 315 22.45 -4.82 6.52
C TYR A 315 21.04 -5.08 7.03
N ILE A 316 20.78 -6.30 7.51
CA ILE A 316 19.52 -6.65 8.18
C ILE A 316 19.35 -5.82 9.45
N GLN A 317 20.38 -5.72 10.27
CA GLN A 317 20.38 -4.91 11.48
C GLN A 317 20.14 -3.43 11.18
N LEU A 318 20.82 -2.89 10.17
CA LEU A 318 20.63 -1.50 9.74
C LEU A 318 19.20 -1.26 9.26
N THR A 319 18.68 -2.14 8.42
CA THR A 319 17.31 -2.05 7.89
C THR A 319 16.27 -2.09 9.00
N TYR A 320 16.41 -3.01 9.94
CA TYR A 320 15.52 -3.11 11.09
C TYR A 320 15.56 -1.84 11.95
N ARG A 321 16.76 -1.38 12.31
CA ARG A 321 16.95 -0.20 13.16
C ARG A 321 16.41 1.05 12.50
N ALA A 322 16.69 1.26 11.22
CA ALA A 322 16.18 2.38 10.45
C ALA A 322 14.65 2.34 10.32
N SER A 323 14.07 1.21 9.97
CA SER A 323 12.62 1.05 9.83
C SER A 323 11.90 1.26 11.16
N LEU A 324 12.43 0.74 12.27
CA LEU A 324 11.86 0.94 13.59
C LEU A 324 11.98 2.40 14.05
N LEU A 325 13.15 3.00 13.89
CA LEU A 325 13.41 4.39 14.28
C LEU A 325 12.49 5.36 13.55
N PHE A 326 12.46 5.30 12.21
CA PHE A 326 11.63 6.19 11.40
C PHE A 326 10.13 5.87 11.52
N GLY A 327 9.76 4.60 11.61
CA GLY A 327 8.38 4.19 11.82
C GLY A 327 7.82 4.67 13.16
N LEU A 328 8.60 4.54 14.22
CA LEU A 328 8.23 5.02 15.55
C LEU A 328 8.19 6.56 15.60
N ALA A 329 9.19 7.23 15.03
CA ALA A 329 9.21 8.68 14.95
C ALA A 329 8.01 9.25 14.16
N ALA A 330 7.71 8.69 13.00
CA ALA A 330 6.57 9.09 12.18
C ALA A 330 5.23 8.84 12.90
N SER A 331 5.06 7.68 13.50
CA SER A 331 3.85 7.31 14.22
C SER A 331 3.60 8.23 15.43
N LEU A 332 4.59 8.36 16.32
CA LEU A 332 4.47 9.22 17.50
C LEU A 332 4.37 10.69 17.13
N GLY A 333 5.13 11.14 16.12
CA GLY A 333 5.04 12.51 15.62
C GLY A 333 3.64 12.85 15.11
N LEU A 334 3.02 11.96 14.33
CA LEU A 334 1.66 12.13 13.86
C LEU A 334 0.63 12.09 15.00
N VAL A 335 0.79 11.20 15.99
CA VAL A 335 -0.09 11.16 17.16
C VAL A 335 -0.06 12.52 17.87
N LEU A 336 1.12 13.07 18.11
CA LEU A 336 1.29 14.32 18.86
C LEU A 336 0.72 15.56 18.16
N VAL A 337 0.78 15.58 16.82
CA VAL A 337 0.32 16.72 16.02
C VAL A 337 -1.02 16.46 15.34
N MET A 338 -1.69 15.35 15.65
CA MET A 338 -2.87 14.90 14.90
C MET A 338 -3.98 15.94 14.77
N PRO A 339 -4.42 16.67 15.80
CA PRO A 339 -5.46 17.67 15.65
C PRO A 339 -5.09 18.75 14.63
N TYR A 340 -3.85 19.21 14.66
CA TYR A 340 -3.35 20.22 13.74
C TYR A 340 -3.15 19.68 12.32
N ALA A 341 -2.57 18.49 12.19
CA ALA A 341 -2.37 17.83 10.91
C ALA A 341 -3.72 17.50 10.24
N ASN A 342 -4.69 17.02 11.02
CA ASN A 342 -6.04 16.72 10.54
C ASN A 342 -6.73 17.99 10.02
N THR A 343 -6.68 19.08 10.77
CA THR A 343 -7.21 20.39 10.36
C THR A 343 -6.48 20.93 9.12
N LEU A 344 -5.16 20.84 9.10
CA LEU A 344 -4.35 21.30 7.96
C LEU A 344 -4.72 20.58 6.67
N LEU A 345 -4.77 19.26 6.72
CA LEU A 345 -4.93 18.43 5.53
C LEU A 345 -6.40 18.31 5.12
N PHE A 346 -7.31 18.17 6.08
CA PHE A 346 -8.71 17.81 5.85
C PHE A 346 -9.73 18.85 6.33
N LYS A 347 -9.28 20.02 6.72
CA LYS A 347 -10.08 21.18 7.14
C LYS A 347 -10.80 21.06 8.48
N THR A 348 -10.80 19.90 9.12
CA THR A 348 -11.43 19.67 10.43
C THR A 348 -10.55 18.78 11.30
N ASP A 349 -10.68 18.91 12.60
CA ASP A 349 -10.01 18.06 13.60
C ASP A 349 -10.87 16.88 14.06
N ALA A 350 -11.94 16.59 13.33
CA ALA A 350 -12.92 15.56 13.68
C ALA A 350 -12.26 14.18 13.85
N LEU A 351 -12.65 13.46 14.90
CA LEU A 351 -12.15 12.12 15.26
C LEU A 351 -10.63 12.01 15.35
N SER A 352 -9.93 13.10 15.70
CA SER A 352 -8.47 13.07 15.89
C SER A 352 -8.00 11.97 16.84
N PRO A 353 -8.65 11.65 17.97
CA PRO A 353 -8.26 10.51 18.83
C PRO A 353 -8.30 9.17 18.10
N VAL A 354 -9.27 8.94 17.23
CA VAL A 354 -9.37 7.73 16.41
C VAL A 354 -8.22 7.66 15.41
N LEU A 355 -7.89 8.78 14.77
CA LEU A 355 -6.76 8.87 13.83
C LEU A 355 -5.41 8.74 14.54
N MET A 356 -5.27 9.20 15.79
CA MET A 356 -4.09 8.94 16.61
C MET A 356 -3.86 7.44 16.80
N LEU A 357 -4.91 6.70 17.11
CA LEU A 357 -4.83 5.25 17.23
C LEU A 357 -4.58 4.58 15.85
N TYR A 358 -5.18 5.10 14.79
CA TYR A 358 -4.97 4.61 13.42
C TYR A 358 -3.50 4.66 13.01
N VAL A 359 -2.82 5.78 13.21
CA VAL A 359 -1.43 5.96 12.76
C VAL A 359 -0.41 5.14 13.54
N LEU A 360 -0.77 4.55 14.68
CA LEU A 360 0.08 3.57 15.38
C LEU A 360 0.35 2.33 14.49
N GLN A 361 -0.49 2.06 13.51
CA GLN A 361 -0.26 1.01 12.52
C GLN A 361 1.07 1.17 11.76
N ILE A 362 1.59 2.39 11.64
CA ILE A 362 2.88 2.67 10.99
C ILE A 362 4.00 1.84 11.61
N ILE A 363 4.01 1.71 12.94
CA ILE A 363 5.03 0.93 13.67
C ILE A 363 5.00 -0.53 13.24
N TRP A 364 3.82 -1.14 13.32
CA TRP A 364 3.64 -2.57 13.01
C TRP A 364 3.86 -2.86 11.54
N LEU A 365 3.35 -2.02 10.64
CA LEU A 365 3.55 -2.17 9.19
C LEU A 365 5.02 -2.01 8.80
N SER A 366 5.74 -1.08 9.41
CA SER A 366 7.18 -0.92 9.17
C SER A 366 7.95 -2.19 9.54
N ILE A 367 7.61 -2.81 10.66
CA ILE A 367 8.19 -4.08 11.09
C ILE A 367 7.80 -5.21 10.14
N ILE A 368 6.51 -5.33 9.79
CA ILE A 368 6.01 -6.38 8.90
C ILE A 368 6.67 -6.30 7.53
N LEU A 369 6.76 -5.12 6.92
CA LEU A 369 7.41 -4.91 5.63
C LEU A 369 8.89 -5.32 5.70
N THR A 370 9.60 -4.90 6.73
CA THR A 370 11.02 -5.22 6.92
C THR A 370 11.24 -6.72 7.06
N PHE A 371 10.52 -7.38 7.95
CA PHE A 371 10.72 -8.82 8.19
C PHE A 371 10.25 -9.69 7.05
N THR A 372 9.13 -9.35 6.42
CA THR A 372 8.66 -10.05 5.22
C THR A 372 9.70 -9.97 4.10
N SER A 373 10.29 -8.80 3.88
CA SER A 373 11.32 -8.60 2.86
C SER A 373 12.62 -9.34 3.19
N ILE A 374 13.05 -9.36 4.43
CA ILE A 374 14.23 -10.13 4.87
C ILE A 374 14.01 -11.63 4.64
N LEU A 375 12.86 -12.16 5.07
CA LEU A 375 12.50 -13.55 4.88
C LEU A 375 12.36 -13.93 3.40
N GLN A 376 11.84 -13.01 2.60
CA GLN A 376 11.76 -13.12 1.15
C GLN A 376 13.15 -13.22 0.52
N GLY A 377 14.11 -12.42 0.98
CA GLY A 377 15.51 -12.49 0.58
C GLY A 377 16.17 -13.84 0.93
N TYR A 378 15.77 -14.47 2.02
CA TYR A 378 16.19 -15.84 2.38
C TYR A 378 15.42 -16.94 1.65
N GLY A 379 14.49 -16.60 0.76
CA GLY A 379 13.64 -17.56 0.05
C GLY A 379 12.54 -18.19 0.91
N LYS A 380 12.26 -17.63 2.07
CA LYS A 380 11.21 -18.09 3.01
C LYS A 380 9.93 -17.30 2.80
N LEU A 381 9.10 -17.72 1.83
CA LEU A 381 7.87 -17.00 1.45
C LEU A 381 6.62 -17.56 2.12
N LYS A 382 6.54 -18.88 2.34
CA LYS A 382 5.32 -19.55 2.78
C LYS A 382 4.94 -19.22 4.22
N VAL A 383 5.87 -19.31 5.16
CA VAL A 383 5.58 -19.09 6.59
C VAL A 383 5.16 -17.64 6.87
N PRO A 384 5.86 -16.61 6.37
CA PRO A 384 5.36 -15.24 6.47
C PRO A 384 3.95 -15.06 5.92
N THR A 385 3.63 -15.70 4.80
CA THR A 385 2.29 -15.65 4.20
C THR A 385 1.22 -16.19 5.16
N TYR A 386 1.48 -17.29 5.86
CA TYR A 386 0.54 -17.82 6.87
C TYR A 386 0.33 -16.86 8.04
N PHE A 387 1.38 -16.19 8.50
CA PHE A 387 1.24 -15.18 9.56
C PHE A 387 0.42 -13.97 9.08
N LEU A 388 0.59 -13.53 7.86
CA LEU A 388 -0.20 -12.45 7.27
C LEU A 388 -1.67 -12.83 7.09
N LEU A 389 -1.95 -14.07 6.70
CA LEU A 389 -3.33 -14.61 6.65
C LEU A 389 -3.94 -14.69 8.05
N GLY A 390 -3.16 -15.07 9.06
CA GLY A 390 -3.56 -15.03 10.46
C GLY A 390 -3.91 -13.60 10.92
N ALA A 391 -3.12 -12.61 10.52
CA ALA A 391 -3.41 -11.21 10.80
C ALA A 391 -4.73 -10.75 10.17
N LEU A 392 -5.04 -11.19 8.95
CA LEU A 392 -6.32 -10.91 8.31
C LEU A 392 -7.50 -11.53 9.08
N THR A 393 -7.35 -12.77 9.54
CA THR A 393 -8.36 -13.43 10.38
C THR A 393 -8.59 -12.67 11.68
N LEU A 394 -7.53 -12.20 12.34
CA LEU A 394 -7.63 -11.37 13.54
C LEU A 394 -8.32 -10.02 13.27
N LYS A 395 -8.08 -9.42 12.10
CA LYS A 395 -8.77 -8.20 11.69
C LYS A 395 -10.27 -8.41 11.56
N ILE A 396 -10.69 -9.47 10.88
CA ILE A 396 -12.11 -9.82 10.71
C ILE A 396 -12.77 -10.04 12.07
N ALA A 397 -12.18 -10.90 12.89
CA ALA A 397 -12.70 -11.18 14.24
C ALA A 397 -12.70 -9.92 15.11
N GLY A 398 -11.66 -9.11 15.03
CA GLY A 398 -11.54 -7.86 15.78
C GLY A 398 -12.60 -6.83 15.40
N ASN A 399 -12.89 -6.63 14.11
CA ASN A 399 -13.95 -5.73 13.68
C ASN A 399 -15.32 -6.20 14.18
N LEU A 400 -15.62 -7.50 14.04
CA LEU A 400 -16.89 -8.07 14.50
C LEU A 400 -17.07 -7.96 16.02
N LEU A 401 -15.98 -8.02 16.79
CA LEU A 401 -16.02 -7.95 18.24
C LEU A 401 -15.98 -6.49 18.78
N PHE A 402 -15.10 -5.67 18.25
CA PHE A 402 -14.81 -4.35 18.80
C PHE A 402 -15.68 -3.21 18.26
N ILE A 403 -16.23 -3.31 17.04
CA ILE A 403 -17.15 -2.28 16.53
C ILE A 403 -18.41 -2.20 17.40
N PRO A 404 -19.08 -3.29 17.77
CA PRO A 404 -20.23 -3.22 18.68
C PRO A 404 -19.92 -2.63 20.07
N LEU A 405 -18.67 -2.79 20.54
CA LEU A 405 -18.26 -2.33 21.87
C LEU A 405 -17.79 -0.87 21.88
N PHE A 406 -17.04 -0.46 20.87
CA PHE A 406 -16.31 0.81 20.84
C PHE A 406 -16.60 1.67 19.61
N GLY A 407 -17.50 1.24 18.74
CA GLY A 407 -17.80 1.94 17.50
C GLY A 407 -16.57 2.06 16.59
N ILE A 408 -16.37 3.22 15.99
CA ILE A 408 -15.26 3.47 15.05
C ILE A 408 -13.87 3.30 15.70
N LEU A 409 -13.75 3.58 16.99
CA LEU A 409 -12.51 3.35 17.73
C LEU A 409 -12.12 1.87 17.71
N GLY A 410 -13.11 0.98 17.77
CA GLY A 410 -12.91 -0.47 17.71
C GLY A 410 -12.25 -0.95 16.43
N VAL A 411 -12.46 -0.27 15.31
CA VAL A 411 -11.82 -0.56 14.01
C VAL A 411 -10.31 -0.36 14.10
N ALA A 412 -9.89 0.78 14.67
CA ALA A 412 -8.48 1.09 14.86
C ALA A 412 -7.81 0.14 15.86
N VAL A 413 -8.50 -0.24 16.92
CA VAL A 413 -8.03 -1.23 17.91
C VAL A 413 -7.83 -2.60 17.23
N ALA A 414 -8.82 -3.07 16.48
CA ALA A 414 -8.74 -4.35 15.76
C ALA A 414 -7.55 -4.40 14.80
N SER A 415 -7.35 -3.35 14.02
CA SER A 415 -6.24 -3.23 13.08
C SER A 415 -4.89 -3.28 13.80
N ASN A 416 -4.72 -2.51 14.88
CA ASN A 416 -3.47 -2.48 15.64
C ASN A 416 -3.16 -3.83 16.30
N ILE A 417 -4.15 -4.49 16.89
CA ILE A 417 -3.94 -5.80 17.54
C ILE A 417 -3.50 -6.84 16.49
N GLY A 418 -4.20 -6.94 15.37
CA GLY A 418 -3.87 -7.89 14.32
C GLY A 418 -2.47 -7.68 13.75
N LEU A 419 -2.11 -6.44 13.44
CA LEU A 419 -0.79 -6.09 12.92
C LEU A 419 0.32 -6.27 13.96
N CYS A 420 0.07 -5.92 15.22
CA CYS A 420 1.03 -6.10 16.32
C CYS A 420 1.39 -7.58 16.49
N ILE A 421 0.39 -8.45 16.59
CA ILE A 421 0.59 -9.89 16.73
C ILE A 421 1.37 -10.45 15.54
N CYS A 422 1.02 -10.05 14.32
CA CYS A 422 1.74 -10.45 13.11
C CYS A 422 3.21 -10.01 13.14
N ALA A 423 3.47 -8.76 13.49
CA ALA A 423 4.82 -8.21 13.60
C ALA A 423 5.68 -9.00 14.61
N LEU A 424 5.14 -9.27 15.79
CA LEU A 424 5.82 -10.03 16.83
C LEU A 424 6.10 -11.48 16.40
N LEU A 425 5.15 -12.13 15.73
CA LEU A 425 5.34 -13.49 15.20
C LEU A 425 6.44 -13.55 14.12
N LEU A 426 6.48 -12.57 13.22
CA LEU A 426 7.54 -12.47 12.22
C LEU A 426 8.91 -12.24 12.85
N MET A 427 9.01 -11.36 13.84
CA MET A 427 10.24 -11.13 14.60
C MET A 427 10.73 -12.41 15.29
N TYR A 428 9.84 -13.10 15.97
CA TYR A 428 10.14 -14.36 16.65
C TYR A 428 10.60 -15.43 15.64
N TYR A 429 9.92 -15.56 14.53
CA TYR A 429 10.27 -16.53 13.49
C TYR A 429 11.68 -16.28 12.89
N LEU A 430 12.00 -15.04 12.55
CA LEU A 430 13.34 -14.71 12.03
C LEU A 430 14.43 -14.98 13.07
N LYS A 431 14.21 -14.60 14.32
CA LYS A 431 15.13 -14.85 15.43
C LYS A 431 15.40 -16.34 15.61
N LYS A 432 14.34 -17.17 15.58
CA LYS A 432 14.44 -18.62 15.69
C LYS A 432 15.16 -19.24 14.49
N LEU A 433 14.89 -18.74 13.27
CA LEU A 433 15.43 -19.28 12.04
C LEU A 433 16.92 -18.99 11.86
N LYS A 434 17.37 -17.77 12.18
CA LYS A 434 18.72 -17.27 11.87
C LYS A 434 19.55 -16.90 13.09
N GLY A 435 18.99 -16.82 14.27
CA GLY A 435 19.71 -16.44 15.47
C GLY A 435 20.33 -15.03 15.42
N ILE A 436 19.73 -14.12 14.67
CA ILE A 436 20.23 -12.76 14.45
C ILE A 436 19.81 -11.87 15.62
N GLN A 437 20.76 -11.22 16.26
CA GLN A 437 20.48 -10.13 17.20
C GLN A 437 20.23 -8.84 16.40
N LEU A 438 19.00 -8.37 16.36
CA LEU A 438 18.57 -7.23 15.52
C LEU A 438 19.07 -5.89 16.07
N ALA A 439 19.04 -5.72 17.39
CA ALA A 439 19.48 -4.51 18.06
C ALA A 439 19.97 -4.84 19.49
N THR A 440 20.79 -3.94 20.04
CA THR A 440 21.28 -4.03 21.42
C THR A 440 20.31 -3.38 22.39
N GLY A 441 20.41 -3.75 23.69
CA GLY A 441 19.63 -3.06 24.74
C GLY A 441 19.88 -1.55 24.80
N ASN A 442 21.10 -1.13 24.46
CA ASN A 442 21.44 0.29 24.38
C ASN A 442 20.67 1.03 23.26
N PHE A 443 20.46 0.39 22.11
CA PHE A 443 19.63 0.94 21.03
C PHE A 443 18.19 1.17 21.50
N TYR A 444 17.58 0.17 22.14
CA TYR A 444 16.20 0.29 22.63
C TYR A 444 16.07 1.35 23.73
N ARG A 445 17.06 1.45 24.62
CA ARG A 445 17.09 2.51 25.64
C ARG A 445 17.16 3.90 25.02
N LYS A 446 18.06 4.10 24.05
CA LYS A 446 18.17 5.37 23.32
C LYS A 446 16.88 5.70 22.56
N LEU A 447 16.31 4.72 21.87
CA LEU A 447 15.05 4.88 21.14
C LEU A 447 13.90 5.28 22.07
N PHE A 448 13.81 4.65 23.26
CA PHE A 448 12.83 5.00 24.28
C PHE A 448 13.04 6.44 24.80
N LEU A 449 14.28 6.81 25.12
CA LEU A 449 14.60 8.16 25.58
C LEU A 449 14.31 9.23 24.53
N ALA A 450 14.67 8.97 23.26
CA ALA A 450 14.36 9.87 22.14
C ALA A 450 12.85 10.04 21.97
N SER A 451 12.08 8.96 22.04
CA SER A 451 10.62 8.99 21.92
C SER A 451 9.98 9.77 23.07
N MET A 452 10.41 9.51 24.31
CA MET A 452 9.89 10.21 25.49
C MET A 452 10.25 11.69 25.47
N SER A 453 11.48 12.03 25.09
CA SER A 453 11.92 13.43 24.95
C SER A 453 11.08 14.18 23.91
N MET A 454 10.83 13.56 22.77
CA MET A 454 9.96 14.11 21.73
C MET A 454 8.54 14.34 22.25
N VAL A 455 7.95 13.35 22.93
CA VAL A 455 6.60 13.47 23.51
C VAL A 455 6.55 14.63 24.51
N VAL A 456 7.48 14.69 25.46
CA VAL A 456 7.49 15.74 26.48
C VAL A 456 7.63 17.12 25.85
N VAL A 457 8.59 17.31 24.95
CA VAL A 457 8.83 18.63 24.33
C VAL A 457 7.62 19.06 23.49
N VAL A 458 7.10 18.18 22.63
CA VAL A 458 5.97 18.53 21.76
C VAL A 458 4.69 18.81 22.57
N VAL A 459 4.40 18.02 23.61
CA VAL A 459 3.24 18.25 24.46
C VAL A 459 3.36 19.54 25.25
N LEU A 460 4.53 19.83 25.82
CA LEU A 460 4.75 21.10 26.54
C LEU A 460 4.56 22.30 25.64
N VAL A 461 5.15 22.28 24.44
CA VAL A 461 5.01 23.37 23.48
C VAL A 461 3.57 23.50 22.99
N ALA A 462 2.88 22.39 22.70
CA ALA A 462 1.48 22.42 22.30
C ALA A 462 0.57 23.00 23.40
N VAL A 463 0.79 22.65 24.66
CA VAL A 463 0.05 23.22 25.78
C VAL A 463 0.31 24.73 25.91
N LEU A 464 1.57 25.15 25.83
CA LEU A 464 1.91 26.57 25.85
C LEU A 464 1.28 27.36 24.71
N LEU A 465 1.30 26.81 23.51
CA LEU A 465 0.67 27.43 22.33
C LEU A 465 -0.85 27.56 22.50
N ASN A 466 -1.50 26.51 22.97
CA ASN A 466 -2.95 26.54 23.17
C ASN A 466 -3.37 27.47 24.34
N SER A 467 -2.49 27.75 25.31
CA SER A 467 -2.77 28.71 26.36
C SER A 467 -2.76 30.16 25.88
N VAL A 468 -2.07 30.45 24.77
CA VAL A 468 -1.96 31.81 24.21
C VAL A 468 -3.06 32.08 23.20
N THR A 469 -3.50 31.08 22.43
CA THR A 469 -4.49 31.22 21.37
C THR A 469 -5.15 29.90 21.03
N ASP A 470 -6.43 29.92 20.68
CA ASP A 470 -7.15 28.73 20.19
C ASP A 470 -6.89 28.56 18.68
N PHE A 471 -5.90 27.74 18.34
CA PHE A 471 -5.39 27.60 16.98
C PHE A 471 -5.98 26.42 16.18
N SER A 472 -6.77 25.58 16.82
CA SER A 472 -7.35 24.40 16.15
C SER A 472 -8.38 24.77 15.07
N SER A 473 -8.96 25.95 15.16
CA SER A 473 -10.09 26.37 14.32
C SER A 473 -9.71 27.03 12.98
N VAL A 474 -8.44 27.48 12.81
CA VAL A 474 -8.00 28.20 11.62
C VAL A 474 -6.91 27.44 10.87
N ARG A 475 -7.21 27.02 9.65
CA ARG A 475 -6.33 26.18 8.81
C ARG A 475 -4.91 26.77 8.62
N MET A 476 -4.82 28.09 8.40
CA MET A 476 -3.51 28.76 8.25
C MET A 476 -2.66 28.69 9.52
N GLN A 477 -3.30 28.80 10.66
CA GLN A 477 -2.63 28.69 11.95
C GLN A 477 -2.20 27.24 12.22
N ALA A 478 -3.03 26.25 11.84
CA ALA A 478 -2.69 24.84 11.88
C ALA A 478 -1.44 24.52 11.04
N VAL A 479 -1.23 25.18 9.91
CA VAL A 479 0.01 25.07 9.11
C VAL A 479 1.25 25.40 9.92
N VAL A 480 1.26 26.61 10.51
CA VAL A 480 2.41 27.11 11.27
C VAL A 480 2.69 26.23 12.48
N TYR A 481 1.64 25.80 13.18
CA TYR A 481 1.78 24.97 14.37
C TYR A 481 2.22 23.54 14.04
N SER A 482 1.62 22.92 13.03
CA SER A 482 2.07 21.61 12.58
C SER A 482 3.53 21.64 12.16
N ALA A 483 3.93 22.63 11.36
CA ALA A 483 5.32 22.78 10.93
C ALA A 483 6.27 22.97 12.12
N MET A 484 5.92 23.85 13.06
CA MET A 484 6.75 24.12 14.23
C MET A 484 6.88 22.91 15.15
N LEU A 485 5.77 22.22 15.45
CA LEU A 485 5.77 21.03 16.31
C LEU A 485 6.48 19.85 15.66
N ILE A 486 6.33 19.65 14.34
CA ILE A 486 7.03 18.61 13.59
C ILE A 486 8.53 18.87 13.58
N LEU A 487 8.96 20.09 13.28
CA LEU A 487 10.39 20.43 13.27
C LEU A 487 11.01 20.30 14.66
N LEU A 488 10.33 20.75 15.69
CA LEU A 488 10.77 20.63 17.08
C LEU A 488 10.84 19.16 17.53
N GLY A 489 9.80 18.39 17.24
CA GLY A 489 9.75 16.96 17.56
C GLY A 489 10.86 16.19 16.84
N ALA A 490 11.04 16.42 15.55
CA ALA A 490 12.09 15.80 14.76
C ALA A 490 13.49 16.16 15.27
N PHE A 491 13.72 17.44 15.57
CA PHE A 491 14.99 17.90 16.13
C PHE A 491 15.30 17.24 17.48
N THR A 492 14.30 17.20 18.38
CA THR A 492 14.46 16.58 19.70
C THR A 492 14.71 15.08 19.55
N PHE A 493 13.98 14.41 18.69
CA PHE A 493 14.16 12.97 18.46
C PHE A 493 15.56 12.65 17.93
N ILE A 494 16.01 13.40 16.90
CA ILE A 494 17.33 13.18 16.27
C ILE A 494 18.47 13.47 17.24
N THR A 495 18.35 14.52 18.07
CA THR A 495 19.42 14.87 19.04
C THR A 495 19.57 13.86 20.17
N VAL A 496 18.51 13.15 20.52
CA VAL A 496 18.53 12.16 21.61
C VAL A 496 18.77 10.72 21.09
N ALA A 497 18.37 10.41 19.84
CA ALA A 497 18.58 9.10 19.22
C ALA A 497 20.04 8.82 18.86
#